data_8973caac0ada21ffb0afaef6ddb597e2
#
_entry.id   8973caac0ada21ffb0afaef6ddb597e2
#
_cell.length_a   1.000
_cell.length_b   1.000
_cell.length_c   1.000
_cell.angle_alpha   90.00
_cell.angle_beta   90.00
_cell.angle_gamma   90.00
#
_symmetry.space_group_name_H-M   'P 1'
#
loop_
_entity.id
_entity.type
_entity.pdbx_description
1 polymer ?
#
loop_
_entity_poly.entity_id
_entity_poly.type
_entity_poly.pdbx_seq_one_letter_code
_entity_poly.pdbx_strand_id
1 'polypeptide(L)'
;METEVKSNMTFRDILKLISTIISWTVFVLLLIVAALLLYYFVATRIYASKGSGYEPKFGLYTIISGSMTPNINVYDVVVDIRVDNPEDIEIGDVITFYSDDPQVGGGTITHRVISIVKDENGEYSYQTKGDYNLIEDESLVEFEDIVGKVALRIPQLGRVQFFLASSMGWLTIIMAIALLVIFNSFRKLYKLKQEQKGYVKKEPKYFVKIREFLNRPIFGTNKVEPKLLTYTPAPAGPN
;
A
#
# COMPACT_ATOMS: atom_id res chain seq x y z
N MET A 1 44.93 -25.61 -3.15
CA MET A 1 43.78 -26.51 -3.12
C MET A 1 42.81 -25.93 -2.10
N GLU A 2 42.01 -24.97 -2.57
CA GLU A 2 41.04 -24.25 -1.76
C GLU A 2 39.85 -25.18 -1.50
N THR A 3 39.62 -25.49 -0.24
CA THR A 3 38.44 -26.22 0.19
C THR A 3 37.28 -25.21 0.29
N GLU A 4 36.37 -25.23 -0.70
CA GLU A 4 35.08 -24.54 -0.62
C GLU A 4 34.33 -25.05 0.62
N VAL A 5 34.27 -24.21 1.64
CA VAL A 5 33.37 -24.43 2.78
C VAL A 5 31.94 -24.16 2.30
N LYS A 6 31.26 -25.22 1.84
CA LYS A 6 29.80 -25.17 1.61
C LYS A 6 29.11 -24.83 2.93
N SER A 7 28.77 -23.58 3.10
CA SER A 7 27.97 -23.11 4.23
C SER A 7 26.57 -23.75 4.14
N ASN A 8 26.28 -24.67 5.04
CA ASN A 8 24.95 -25.28 5.12
C ASN A 8 23.96 -24.28 5.70
N MET A 9 23.01 -23.89 4.86
CA MET A 9 21.95 -22.95 5.21
C MET A 9 21.05 -23.55 6.30
N THR A 10 20.85 -22.84 7.42
CA THR A 10 19.94 -23.25 8.49
C THR A 10 18.54 -22.74 8.21
N PHE A 11 17.51 -23.36 8.80
CA PHE A 11 16.12 -22.88 8.71
C PHE A 11 15.98 -21.40 9.14
N ARG A 12 16.77 -20.99 10.12
CA ARG A 12 16.84 -19.60 10.60
C ARG A 12 17.39 -18.64 9.54
N ASP A 13 18.34 -19.08 8.73
CA ASP A 13 18.92 -18.25 7.66
C ASP A 13 17.93 -18.06 6.52
N ILE A 14 17.12 -19.07 6.22
CA ILE A 14 16.01 -18.99 5.27
C ILE A 14 14.96 -17.99 5.77
N LEU A 15 14.55 -18.06 7.03
CA LEU A 15 13.59 -17.12 7.61
C LEU A 15 14.10 -15.67 7.57
N LYS A 16 15.40 -15.46 7.85
CA LYS A 16 16.01 -14.12 7.72
C LYS A 16 16.02 -13.64 6.28
N LEU A 17 16.37 -14.52 5.33
CA LEU A 17 16.37 -14.17 3.91
C LEU A 17 14.97 -13.77 3.44
N ILE A 18 13.95 -14.56 3.78
CA ILE A 18 12.54 -14.26 3.46
C ILE A 18 12.11 -12.92 4.08
N SER A 19 12.41 -12.70 5.36
CA SER A 19 12.11 -11.43 6.04
C SER A 19 12.80 -10.24 5.36
N THR A 20 14.04 -10.40 4.93
CA THR A 20 14.78 -9.35 4.23
C THR A 20 14.14 -9.06 2.87
N ILE A 21 13.79 -10.09 2.10
CA ILE A 21 13.13 -9.94 0.79
C ILE A 21 11.79 -9.20 0.97
N ILE A 22 10.95 -9.65 1.92
CA ILE A 22 9.67 -8.99 2.21
C ILE A 22 9.88 -7.52 2.58
N SER A 23 10.85 -7.23 3.45
CA SER A 23 11.16 -5.87 3.89
C SER A 23 11.57 -4.97 2.71
N TRP A 24 12.44 -5.47 1.83
CA TRP A 24 12.85 -4.75 0.62
C TRP A 24 11.69 -4.56 -0.36
N THR A 25 10.84 -5.57 -0.54
CA THR A 25 9.64 -5.48 -1.40
C THR A 25 8.68 -4.41 -0.89
N VAL A 26 8.40 -4.40 0.42
CA VAL A 26 7.56 -3.37 1.05
C VAL A 26 8.19 -1.99 0.91
N PHE A 27 9.49 -1.86 1.12
CA PHE A 27 10.20 -0.59 0.98
C PHE A 27 10.11 -0.03 -0.46
N VAL A 28 10.36 -0.88 -1.47
CA VAL A 28 10.25 -0.47 -2.88
C VAL A 28 8.81 -0.08 -3.23
N LEU A 29 7.81 -0.85 -2.74
CA LEU A 29 6.40 -0.52 -2.94
C LEU A 29 6.06 0.85 -2.34
N LEU A 30 6.52 1.14 -1.12
CA LEU A 30 6.31 2.44 -0.48
C LEU A 30 6.99 3.58 -1.24
N LEU A 31 8.18 3.36 -1.81
CA LEU A 31 8.85 4.34 -2.67
C LEU A 31 8.04 4.63 -3.94
N ILE A 32 7.49 3.60 -4.58
CA ILE A 32 6.63 3.76 -5.77
C ILE A 32 5.40 4.58 -5.40
N VAL A 33 4.71 4.24 -4.31
CA VAL A 33 3.54 4.98 -3.82
C VAL A 33 3.90 6.43 -3.52
N ALA A 34 5.02 6.68 -2.82
CA ALA A 34 5.48 8.04 -2.53
C ALA A 34 5.79 8.85 -3.81
N ALA A 35 6.42 8.23 -4.81
CA ALA A 35 6.70 8.85 -6.09
C ALA A 35 5.41 9.20 -6.85
N LEU A 36 4.42 8.31 -6.84
CA LEU A 36 3.10 8.55 -7.47
C LEU A 36 2.35 9.69 -6.76
N LEU A 37 2.36 9.72 -5.43
CA LEU A 37 1.74 10.81 -4.66
C LEU A 37 2.44 12.15 -4.90
N LEU A 38 3.76 12.17 -4.98
CA LEU A 38 4.53 13.36 -5.31
C LEU A 38 4.22 13.84 -6.73
N TYR A 39 4.20 12.93 -7.69
CA TYR A 39 3.80 13.24 -9.07
C TYR A 39 2.41 13.86 -9.11
N TYR A 40 1.43 13.23 -8.43
CA TYR A 40 0.06 13.74 -8.37
C TYR A 40 0.00 15.13 -7.73
N PHE A 41 0.70 15.33 -6.62
CA PHE A 41 0.75 16.63 -5.94
C PHE A 41 1.37 17.72 -6.82
N VAL A 42 2.48 17.43 -7.50
CA VAL A 42 3.15 18.38 -8.39
C VAL A 42 2.27 18.67 -9.62
N ALA A 43 1.67 17.63 -10.21
CA ALA A 43 0.76 17.78 -11.33
C ALA A 43 -0.40 18.70 -10.99
N THR A 44 -1.12 18.45 -9.90
CA THR A 44 -2.25 19.28 -9.47
C THR A 44 -1.85 20.74 -9.21
N ARG A 45 -0.65 20.99 -8.65
CA ARG A 45 -0.14 22.35 -8.43
C ARG A 45 0.20 23.07 -9.73
N ILE A 46 0.82 22.39 -10.68
CA ILE A 46 1.16 22.96 -11.99
C ILE A 46 -0.11 23.29 -12.77
N TYR A 47 -1.10 22.40 -12.75
CA TYR A 47 -2.36 22.60 -13.45
C TYR A 47 -3.19 23.74 -12.82
N ALA A 48 -3.30 23.79 -11.50
CA ALA A 48 -3.97 24.88 -10.79
C ALA A 48 -3.34 26.26 -11.09
N SER A 49 -2.03 26.34 -11.37
CA SER A 49 -1.33 27.58 -11.66
C SER A 49 -1.52 28.07 -13.10
N LYS A 50 -1.88 27.18 -14.02
CA LYS A 50 -2.01 27.54 -15.45
C LYS A 50 -3.39 28.07 -15.84
N GLY A 51 -4.38 28.04 -14.94
CA GLY A 51 -5.69 28.66 -15.13
C GLY A 51 -6.50 28.19 -16.36
N SER A 52 -6.06 27.15 -17.01
CA SER A 52 -6.73 26.51 -18.13
C SER A 52 -7.19 25.15 -17.70
N GLY A 53 -8.42 24.74 -18.00
CA GLY A 53 -9.05 23.45 -17.67
C GLY A 53 -8.27 22.19 -18.03
N TYR A 54 -6.98 22.19 -17.74
CA TYR A 54 -6.08 21.08 -17.95
C TYR A 54 -6.04 20.25 -16.68
N GLU A 55 -6.77 19.16 -16.68
CA GLU A 55 -6.81 18.23 -15.58
C GLU A 55 -5.79 17.08 -15.76
N PRO A 56 -5.30 16.49 -14.67
CA PRO A 56 -4.38 15.35 -14.77
C PRO A 56 -5.07 14.18 -15.49
N LYS A 57 -4.29 13.36 -16.20
CA LYS A 57 -4.82 12.20 -16.95
C LYS A 57 -5.61 11.22 -16.11
N PHE A 58 -5.45 11.25 -14.80
CA PHE A 58 -6.25 10.46 -13.86
C PHE A 58 -6.53 11.27 -12.58
N GLY A 59 -7.71 11.07 -12.05
CA GLY A 59 -8.21 11.65 -10.81
C GLY A 59 -8.58 10.58 -9.79
N LEU A 60 -8.59 10.96 -8.52
CA LEU A 60 -9.04 10.12 -7.42
C LEU A 60 -10.15 10.85 -6.68
N TYR A 61 -11.36 10.30 -6.70
CA TYR A 61 -12.52 10.90 -6.08
C TYR A 61 -13.12 9.98 -5.03
N THR A 62 -13.40 10.52 -3.85
CA THR A 62 -14.06 9.76 -2.78
C THR A 62 -15.55 10.01 -2.84
N ILE A 63 -16.32 8.94 -2.99
CA ILE A 63 -17.78 9.00 -3.04
C ILE A 63 -18.34 9.28 -1.65
N ILE A 64 -19.09 10.36 -1.52
CA ILE A 64 -19.67 10.81 -0.25
C ILE A 64 -21.20 10.67 -0.19
N SER A 65 -21.86 10.36 -1.33
CA SER A 65 -23.30 10.16 -1.42
C SER A 65 -23.66 8.73 -1.80
N GLY A 66 -24.90 8.33 -1.59
CA GLY A 66 -25.41 6.99 -1.92
C GLY A 66 -26.04 6.87 -3.28
N SER A 67 -25.97 7.91 -4.15
CA SER A 67 -26.65 7.92 -5.44
C SER A 67 -26.26 6.81 -6.41
N MET A 68 -25.08 6.23 -6.25
CA MET A 68 -24.53 5.15 -7.09
C MET A 68 -24.60 3.76 -6.46
N THR A 69 -25.32 3.62 -5.32
CA THR A 69 -25.52 2.31 -4.68
C THR A 69 -26.40 1.40 -5.57
N PRO A 70 -26.18 0.09 -5.59
CA PRO A 70 -25.18 -0.70 -4.86
C PRO A 70 -23.81 -0.80 -5.56
N ASN A 71 -23.69 -0.27 -6.79
CA ASN A 71 -22.51 -0.47 -7.62
C ASN A 71 -21.28 0.29 -7.05
N ILE A 72 -21.47 1.54 -6.61
CA ILE A 72 -20.45 2.34 -5.94
C ILE A 72 -21.07 2.85 -4.64
N ASN A 73 -20.40 2.57 -3.53
CA ASN A 73 -20.91 2.90 -2.19
C ASN A 73 -20.22 4.10 -1.57
N VAL A 74 -20.85 4.67 -0.57
CA VAL A 74 -20.24 5.75 0.23
C VAL A 74 -18.90 5.29 0.80
N TYR A 75 -17.90 6.15 0.72
CA TYR A 75 -16.48 5.92 1.07
C TYR A 75 -15.71 5.03 0.09
N ASP A 76 -16.29 4.62 -1.03
CA ASP A 76 -15.47 4.07 -2.12
C ASP A 76 -14.66 5.20 -2.75
N VAL A 77 -13.48 4.87 -3.26
CA VAL A 77 -12.67 5.77 -4.07
C VAL A 77 -12.75 5.30 -5.51
N VAL A 78 -13.10 6.20 -6.41
CA VAL A 78 -13.05 5.94 -7.84
C VAL A 78 -11.78 6.54 -8.44
N VAL A 79 -11.22 5.82 -9.40
CA VAL A 79 -10.10 6.27 -10.21
C VAL A 79 -10.65 6.64 -11.56
N ASP A 80 -10.61 7.89 -11.89
CA ASP A 80 -11.09 8.41 -13.16
C ASP A 80 -9.93 8.59 -14.13
N ILE A 81 -10.17 8.22 -15.38
CA ILE A 81 -9.27 8.48 -16.49
C ILE A 81 -9.91 9.54 -17.36
N ARG A 82 -9.16 10.59 -17.66
CA ARG A 82 -9.58 11.65 -18.56
C ARG A 82 -9.88 11.07 -19.94
N VAL A 83 -10.98 11.53 -20.51
CA VAL A 83 -11.40 11.22 -21.87
C VAL A 83 -11.04 12.38 -22.77
N ASP A 84 -10.30 12.12 -23.83
CA ASP A 84 -9.85 13.17 -24.75
C ASP A 84 -10.85 13.39 -25.91
N ASN A 85 -11.67 12.36 -26.25
CA ASN A 85 -12.67 12.47 -27.31
C ASN A 85 -14.07 12.17 -26.76
N PRO A 86 -15.08 12.97 -27.11
CA PRO A 86 -16.45 12.74 -26.64
C PRO A 86 -17.02 11.38 -27.11
N GLU A 87 -16.55 10.84 -28.22
CA GLU A 87 -16.98 9.55 -28.78
C GLU A 87 -16.50 8.34 -27.96
N ASP A 88 -15.53 8.54 -27.06
CA ASP A 88 -15.00 7.47 -26.19
C ASP A 88 -15.91 7.20 -24.97
N ILE A 89 -16.95 8.02 -24.79
CA ILE A 89 -17.96 7.85 -23.74
C ILE A 89 -19.16 7.12 -24.33
N GLU A 90 -19.50 6.00 -23.72
CA GLU A 90 -20.62 5.14 -24.14
C GLU A 90 -21.76 5.15 -23.13
N ILE A 91 -22.97 4.78 -23.60
CA ILE A 91 -24.11 4.56 -22.69
C ILE A 91 -23.77 3.40 -21.73
N GLY A 92 -23.96 3.66 -20.43
CA GLY A 92 -23.60 2.74 -19.36
C GLY A 92 -22.28 3.06 -18.66
N ASP A 93 -21.45 3.93 -19.24
CA ASP A 93 -20.24 4.41 -18.57
C ASP A 93 -20.60 5.23 -17.34
N VAL A 94 -19.74 5.17 -16.34
CA VAL A 94 -19.82 6.05 -15.17
C VAL A 94 -18.82 7.17 -15.35
N ILE A 95 -19.30 8.40 -15.31
CA ILE A 95 -18.49 9.61 -15.47
C ILE A 95 -18.53 10.46 -14.21
N THR A 96 -17.43 11.15 -13.94
CA THR A 96 -17.36 12.22 -12.94
C THR A 96 -17.29 13.55 -13.66
N PHE A 97 -18.14 14.50 -13.27
CA PHE A 97 -18.28 15.79 -13.91
C PHE A 97 -18.53 16.89 -12.89
N TYR A 98 -18.24 18.14 -13.26
CA TYR A 98 -18.59 19.30 -12.46
C TYR A 98 -20.08 19.56 -12.54
N SER A 99 -20.69 19.86 -11.41
CA SER A 99 -22.12 20.15 -11.34
C SER A 99 -22.37 21.65 -11.11
N ASP A 100 -23.26 22.20 -11.91
CA ASP A 100 -23.79 23.54 -11.71
C ASP A 100 -24.89 23.61 -10.64
N ASP A 101 -25.28 22.45 -10.05
CA ASP A 101 -26.28 22.41 -8.99
C ASP A 101 -25.77 23.15 -7.74
N PRO A 102 -26.49 24.22 -7.32
CA PRO A 102 -26.12 24.98 -6.12
C PRO A 102 -26.04 24.14 -4.85
N GLN A 103 -26.75 23.01 -4.80
CA GLN A 103 -26.72 22.09 -3.64
C GLN A 103 -25.40 21.35 -3.54
N VAL A 104 -24.70 21.15 -4.63
CA VAL A 104 -23.38 20.52 -4.70
C VAL A 104 -22.25 21.52 -4.49
N GLY A 105 -22.57 22.82 -4.58
CA GLY A 105 -21.62 23.91 -4.28
C GLY A 105 -20.40 23.97 -5.19
N GLY A 106 -20.53 23.58 -6.46
CA GLY A 106 -19.43 23.54 -7.43
C GLY A 106 -18.53 22.28 -7.25
N GLY A 107 -19.04 21.26 -6.59
CA GLY A 107 -18.37 19.97 -6.46
C GLY A 107 -18.56 19.08 -7.68
N THR A 108 -17.96 17.90 -7.62
CA THR A 108 -18.11 16.88 -8.65
C THR A 108 -19.20 15.86 -8.31
N ILE A 109 -19.93 15.42 -9.34
CA ILE A 109 -20.91 14.35 -9.28
C ILE A 109 -20.37 13.16 -10.07
N THR A 110 -20.65 11.95 -9.60
CA THR A 110 -20.30 10.71 -10.31
C THR A 110 -21.58 9.96 -10.57
N HIS A 111 -22.02 9.91 -11.82
CA HIS A 111 -23.26 9.25 -12.25
C HIS A 111 -23.05 8.44 -13.53
N ARG A 112 -24.06 7.64 -13.90
CA ARG A 112 -24.01 6.79 -15.09
C ARG A 112 -24.65 7.49 -16.28
N VAL A 113 -24.00 7.40 -17.43
CA VAL A 113 -24.54 7.87 -18.72
C VAL A 113 -25.69 6.92 -19.14
N ILE A 114 -26.88 7.49 -19.34
CA ILE A 114 -28.07 6.77 -19.78
C ILE A 114 -28.48 7.12 -21.21
N SER A 115 -28.08 8.29 -21.70
CA SER A 115 -28.32 8.73 -23.08
C SER A 115 -27.22 9.71 -23.53
N ILE A 116 -26.98 9.73 -24.83
CA ILE A 116 -26.04 10.65 -25.48
C ILE A 116 -26.82 11.46 -26.50
N VAL A 117 -26.68 12.76 -26.42
CA VAL A 117 -27.31 13.71 -27.34
C VAL A 117 -26.21 14.40 -28.15
N LYS A 118 -26.38 14.47 -29.45
CA LYS A 118 -25.51 15.21 -30.34
C LYS A 118 -26.35 16.34 -30.97
N ASP A 119 -25.93 17.57 -30.81
CA ASP A 119 -26.61 18.71 -31.34
C ASP A 119 -26.36 18.91 -32.87
N GLU A 120 -26.99 19.91 -33.46
CA GLU A 120 -26.82 20.23 -34.89
C GLU A 120 -25.39 20.71 -35.22
N ASN A 121 -24.62 21.20 -34.24
CA ASN A 121 -23.25 21.65 -34.41
C ASN A 121 -22.24 20.47 -34.25
N GLY A 122 -22.73 19.30 -33.83
CA GLY A 122 -21.92 18.12 -33.58
C GLY A 122 -21.37 18.04 -32.15
N GLU A 123 -21.84 18.90 -31.24
CA GLU A 123 -21.44 18.87 -29.83
C GLU A 123 -22.16 17.75 -29.08
N TYR A 124 -21.45 17.12 -28.16
CA TYR A 124 -21.94 15.99 -27.37
C TYR A 124 -22.37 16.45 -25.98
N SER A 125 -23.55 16.02 -25.57
CA SER A 125 -24.08 16.17 -24.22
C SER A 125 -24.56 14.83 -23.71
N TYR A 126 -24.48 14.61 -22.41
CA TYR A 126 -24.77 13.31 -21.79
C TYR A 126 -25.85 13.45 -20.75
N GLN A 127 -26.92 12.67 -20.91
CA GLN A 127 -27.90 12.49 -19.84
C GLN A 127 -27.38 11.49 -18.84
N THR A 128 -27.34 11.88 -17.58
CA THR A 128 -26.81 11.05 -16.50
C THR A 128 -27.87 10.72 -15.47
N LYS A 129 -27.59 9.66 -14.70
CA LYS A 129 -28.45 9.21 -13.61
C LYS A 129 -27.65 8.45 -12.57
N GLY A 130 -27.91 8.70 -11.28
CA GLY A 130 -27.41 7.86 -10.21
C GLY A 130 -28.07 6.48 -10.23
N ASP A 131 -27.31 5.43 -10.00
CA ASP A 131 -27.82 4.04 -10.03
C ASP A 131 -28.97 3.78 -9.04
N TYR A 132 -28.97 4.52 -7.92
CA TYR A 132 -30.01 4.45 -6.89
C TYR A 132 -31.17 5.44 -7.14
N ASN A 133 -30.96 6.45 -7.98
CA ASN A 133 -31.95 7.49 -8.20
C ASN A 133 -33.15 6.95 -9.01
N LEU A 134 -34.35 7.42 -8.71
CA LEU A 134 -35.56 7.06 -9.46
C LEU A 134 -35.67 7.82 -10.76
N ILE A 135 -35.20 9.07 -10.78
CA ILE A 135 -35.27 9.97 -11.93
C ILE A 135 -33.85 10.28 -12.41
N GLU A 136 -33.75 10.67 -13.66
CA GLU A 136 -32.52 11.17 -14.27
C GLU A 136 -32.16 12.55 -13.75
N ASP A 137 -30.92 12.98 -13.98
CA ASP A 137 -30.45 14.27 -13.57
C ASP A 137 -31.14 15.37 -14.43
N GLU A 138 -31.45 16.53 -13.85
CA GLU A 138 -32.23 17.56 -14.51
C GLU A 138 -31.51 18.20 -15.70
N SER A 139 -30.18 18.31 -15.62
CA SER A 139 -29.35 18.94 -16.63
C SER A 139 -28.56 17.92 -17.43
N LEU A 140 -28.38 18.20 -18.72
CA LEU A 140 -27.40 17.48 -19.53
C LEU A 140 -25.99 17.91 -19.14
N VAL A 141 -25.06 16.96 -19.14
CA VAL A 141 -23.64 17.22 -18.89
C VAL A 141 -22.95 17.49 -20.22
N GLU A 142 -22.30 18.63 -20.35
CA GLU A 142 -21.48 18.95 -21.50
C GLU A 142 -20.12 18.23 -21.42
N PHE A 143 -19.51 17.96 -22.57
CA PHE A 143 -18.24 17.25 -22.59
C PHE A 143 -17.13 18.02 -21.83
N GLU A 144 -17.17 19.32 -21.85
CA GLU A 144 -16.20 20.21 -21.20
C GLU A 144 -16.25 20.13 -19.67
N ASP A 145 -17.41 19.76 -19.10
CA ASP A 145 -17.59 19.60 -17.65
C ASP A 145 -17.16 18.23 -17.16
N ILE A 146 -16.85 17.29 -18.06
CA ILE A 146 -16.47 15.93 -17.70
C ILE A 146 -15.01 15.88 -17.24
N VAL A 147 -14.82 15.52 -15.99
CA VAL A 147 -13.50 15.33 -15.38
C VAL A 147 -12.85 14.02 -15.87
N GLY A 148 -13.65 12.95 -15.97
CA GLY A 148 -13.18 11.68 -16.46
C GLY A 148 -14.21 10.56 -16.34
N LYS A 149 -13.85 9.41 -16.93
CA LYS A 149 -14.59 8.16 -16.88
C LYS A 149 -14.03 7.26 -15.80
N VAL A 150 -14.87 6.71 -14.97
CA VAL A 150 -14.47 5.80 -13.89
C VAL A 150 -13.90 4.51 -14.47
N ALA A 151 -12.62 4.29 -14.26
CA ALA A 151 -11.91 3.09 -14.71
C ALA A 151 -11.81 2.01 -13.63
N LEU A 152 -11.71 2.43 -12.36
CA LEU A 152 -11.54 1.51 -11.24
C LEU A 152 -12.25 2.04 -10.00
N ARG A 153 -12.86 1.13 -9.23
CA ARG A 153 -13.40 1.40 -7.92
C ARG A 153 -12.55 0.68 -6.85
N ILE A 154 -12.16 1.42 -5.82
CA ILE A 154 -11.44 0.88 -4.66
C ILE A 154 -12.39 0.95 -3.45
N PRO A 155 -12.95 -0.20 -3.02
CA PRO A 155 -13.94 -0.21 -1.96
C PRO A 155 -13.40 0.32 -0.64
N GLN A 156 -14.14 1.18 0.03
CA GLN A 156 -13.94 1.68 1.39
C GLN A 156 -12.60 2.39 1.67
N LEU A 157 -11.81 2.68 0.64
CA LEU A 157 -10.52 3.40 0.81
C LEU A 157 -10.74 4.81 1.37
N GLY A 158 -11.84 5.45 1.03
CA GLY A 158 -12.22 6.77 1.55
C GLY A 158 -12.35 6.81 3.08
N ARG A 159 -12.75 5.71 3.73
CA ARG A 159 -12.79 5.65 5.20
C ARG A 159 -11.42 5.88 5.83
N VAL A 160 -10.38 5.33 5.21
CA VAL A 160 -9.00 5.56 5.66
C VAL A 160 -8.63 7.03 5.50
N GLN A 161 -8.97 7.63 4.35
CA GLN A 161 -8.74 9.04 4.09
C GLN A 161 -9.44 9.93 5.13
N PHE A 162 -10.73 9.70 5.37
CA PHE A 162 -11.51 10.47 6.36
C PHE A 162 -10.98 10.26 7.79
N PHE A 163 -10.60 9.04 8.15
CA PHE A 163 -9.98 8.76 9.44
C PHE A 163 -8.67 9.54 9.60
N LEU A 164 -7.79 9.47 8.60
CA LEU A 164 -6.52 10.18 8.62
C LEU A 164 -6.69 11.71 8.64
N ALA A 165 -7.73 12.23 7.99
CA ALA A 165 -8.03 13.66 7.97
C ALA A 165 -8.71 14.15 9.27
N SER A 166 -9.26 13.24 10.08
CA SER A 166 -9.96 13.60 11.32
C SER A 166 -9.00 13.90 12.47
N SER A 167 -9.41 14.79 13.39
CA SER A 167 -8.65 15.07 14.61
C SER A 167 -8.44 13.82 15.47
N MET A 168 -9.44 12.93 15.53
CA MET A 168 -9.36 11.66 16.26
C MET A 168 -8.38 10.70 15.61
N GLY A 169 -8.29 10.67 14.29
CA GLY A 169 -7.31 9.86 13.55
C GLY A 169 -5.88 10.26 13.88
N TRP A 170 -5.57 11.54 13.83
CA TRP A 170 -4.26 12.08 14.20
C TRP A 170 -3.88 11.76 15.64
N LEU A 171 -4.79 11.99 16.59
CA LEU A 171 -4.57 11.67 18.00
C LEU A 171 -4.31 10.17 18.19
N THR A 172 -5.07 9.32 17.51
CA THR A 172 -4.89 7.86 17.59
C THR A 172 -3.51 7.45 17.08
N ILE A 173 -3.07 8.01 15.95
CA ILE A 173 -1.74 7.71 15.36
C ILE A 173 -0.62 8.16 16.28
N ILE A 174 -0.69 9.41 16.79
CA ILE A 174 0.32 9.94 17.71
C ILE A 174 0.38 9.09 18.98
N MET A 175 -0.77 8.71 19.54
CA MET A 175 -0.85 7.88 20.74
C MET A 175 -0.27 6.49 20.48
N ALA A 176 -0.59 5.87 19.34
CA ALA A 176 -0.04 4.56 18.97
C ALA A 176 1.49 4.59 18.87
N ILE A 177 2.05 5.62 18.21
CA ILE A 177 3.49 5.81 18.10
C ILE A 177 4.13 6.02 19.47
N ALA A 178 3.53 6.87 20.32
CA ALA A 178 4.01 7.13 21.68
C ALA A 178 4.02 5.85 22.52
N LEU A 179 2.93 5.07 22.49
CA LEU A 179 2.86 3.78 23.19
C LEU A 179 3.91 2.79 22.70
N LEU A 180 4.17 2.75 21.39
CA LEU A 180 5.19 1.88 20.80
C LEU A 180 6.60 2.28 21.28
N VAL A 181 6.91 3.59 21.30
CA VAL A 181 8.19 4.11 21.82
C VAL A 181 8.33 3.80 23.32
N ILE A 182 7.28 4.03 24.11
CA ILE A 182 7.26 3.74 25.55
C ILE A 182 7.49 2.24 25.76
N PHE A 183 6.76 1.38 25.07
CA PHE A 183 6.91 -0.07 25.17
C PHE A 183 8.33 -0.54 24.84
N ASN A 184 8.91 -0.05 23.76
CA ASN A 184 10.30 -0.36 23.39
C ASN A 184 11.29 0.14 24.44
N SER A 185 11.07 1.31 25.02
CA SER A 185 11.90 1.88 26.09
C SER A 185 11.83 1.02 27.35
N PHE A 186 10.62 0.58 27.77
CA PHE A 186 10.45 -0.34 28.89
C PHE A 186 11.16 -1.69 28.66
N ARG A 187 11.03 -2.25 27.45
CA ARG A 187 11.73 -3.50 27.10
C ARG A 187 13.26 -3.33 27.25
N LYS A 188 13.80 -2.20 26.78
CA LYS A 188 15.23 -1.89 26.89
C LYS A 188 15.68 -1.73 28.34
N LEU A 189 14.93 -0.96 29.13
CA LEU A 189 15.20 -0.78 30.57
C LEU A 189 15.12 -2.10 31.34
N TYR A 190 14.12 -2.91 31.06
CA TYR A 190 13.99 -4.23 31.69
C TYR A 190 15.16 -5.15 31.37
N LYS A 191 15.65 -5.11 30.14
CA LYS A 191 16.83 -5.88 29.71
C LYS A 191 18.08 -5.42 30.46
N LEU A 192 18.34 -4.10 30.53
CA LEU A 192 19.45 -3.52 31.26
C LEU A 192 19.42 -3.86 32.76
N LYS A 193 18.22 -3.79 33.38
CA LYS A 193 18.05 -4.15 34.81
C LYS A 193 18.33 -5.64 35.07
N GLN A 194 18.05 -6.53 34.12
CA GLN A 194 18.40 -7.95 34.22
C GLN A 194 19.91 -8.18 34.06
N GLU A 195 20.57 -7.46 33.16
CA GLU A 195 22.02 -7.52 32.99
C GLU A 195 22.76 -7.05 34.25
N GLN A 196 22.32 -5.95 34.88
CA GLN A 196 22.88 -5.44 36.14
C GLN A 196 22.72 -6.40 37.33
N LYS A 197 21.64 -7.20 37.35
CA LYS A 197 21.39 -8.15 38.45
C LYS A 197 22.20 -9.45 38.35
N GLY A 198 23.08 -9.60 37.35
CA GLY A 198 23.87 -10.83 37.14
C GLY A 198 22.99 -12.09 36.91
N TYR A 199 21.74 -11.89 36.58
CA TYR A 199 20.79 -12.98 36.38
C TYR A 199 21.08 -13.61 35.01
N VAL A 200 21.91 -14.65 35.00
CA VAL A 200 21.95 -15.58 33.86
C VAL A 200 20.55 -16.20 33.78
N LYS A 201 19.71 -15.64 32.95
CA LYS A 201 18.39 -16.20 32.67
C LYS A 201 18.60 -17.58 32.08
N LYS A 202 18.43 -18.63 32.86
CA LYS A 202 18.31 -19.99 32.30
C LYS A 202 17.14 -19.92 31.34
N GLU A 203 17.45 -19.93 30.04
CA GLU A 203 16.39 -19.96 29.01
C GLU A 203 15.48 -21.15 29.33
N PRO A 204 14.15 -20.96 29.31
CA PRO A 204 13.24 -22.08 29.50
C PRO A 204 13.60 -23.20 28.52
N LYS A 205 13.65 -24.45 28.97
CA LYS A 205 14.03 -25.61 28.13
C LYS A 205 13.30 -25.67 26.78
N TYR A 206 12.12 -25.12 26.75
CA TYR A 206 11.31 -24.99 25.54
C TYR A 206 11.96 -24.07 24.49
N PHE A 207 12.45 -22.90 24.88
CA PHE A 207 13.14 -21.97 23.95
C PHE A 207 14.49 -22.51 23.49
N VAL A 208 15.19 -23.22 24.33
CA VAL A 208 16.46 -23.92 23.94
C VAL A 208 16.17 -24.93 22.84
N LYS A 209 15.13 -25.78 23.00
CA LYS A 209 14.72 -26.74 21.96
C LYS A 209 14.32 -26.08 20.64
N ILE A 210 13.55 -25.00 20.69
CA ILE A 210 13.19 -24.25 19.48
C ILE A 210 14.43 -23.67 18.79
N ARG A 211 15.35 -23.11 19.58
CA ARG A 211 16.61 -22.54 19.06
C ARG A 211 17.50 -23.61 18.43
N GLU A 212 17.60 -24.76 19.06
CA GLU A 212 18.31 -25.91 18.50
C GLU A 212 17.66 -26.39 17.20
N PHE A 213 16.33 -26.49 17.17
CA PHE A 213 15.60 -26.87 15.97
C PHE A 213 15.82 -25.87 14.83
N LEU A 214 15.73 -24.56 15.09
CA LEU A 214 15.93 -23.50 14.11
C LEU A 214 17.37 -23.41 13.59
N ASN A 215 18.35 -23.88 14.38
CA ASN A 215 19.76 -23.88 14.00
C ASN A 215 20.23 -25.20 13.37
N ARG A 216 19.35 -26.21 13.23
CA ARG A 216 19.70 -27.44 12.52
C ARG A 216 19.94 -27.15 11.04
N PRO A 217 21.05 -27.67 10.48
CA PRO A 217 21.28 -27.55 9.04
C PRO A 217 20.20 -28.32 8.28
N ILE A 218 19.62 -27.70 7.25
CA ILE A 218 18.55 -28.30 6.43
C ILE A 218 19.08 -29.43 5.54
N PHE A 219 20.35 -29.32 5.18
CA PHE A 219 21.05 -30.37 4.43
C PHE A 219 22.07 -31.05 5.38
N GLY A 220 21.97 -32.38 5.50
CA GLY A 220 22.82 -33.15 6.36
C GLY A 220 24.32 -32.92 6.07
N THR A 221 25.06 -32.45 7.05
CA THR A 221 26.51 -32.42 6.97
C THR A 221 27.01 -33.81 7.38
N ASN A 222 27.66 -34.50 6.46
CA ASN A 222 28.62 -35.52 6.89
C ASN A 222 29.73 -34.77 7.67
N LYS A 223 29.65 -34.74 8.99
CA LYS A 223 30.77 -34.32 9.81
C LYS A 223 31.90 -35.30 9.55
N VAL A 224 32.85 -34.91 8.72
CA VAL A 224 34.17 -35.54 8.74
C VAL A 224 34.82 -35.02 10.01
N GLU A 225 34.84 -35.83 11.06
CA GLU A 225 35.65 -35.54 12.24
C GLU A 225 37.10 -35.41 11.79
N PRO A 226 37.82 -34.32 12.12
CA PRO A 226 39.23 -34.22 11.83
C PRO A 226 39.93 -35.31 12.63
N LYS A 227 40.47 -36.31 11.93
CA LYS A 227 41.31 -37.32 12.53
C LYS A 227 42.56 -36.64 13.09
N LEU A 228 42.62 -36.44 14.41
CA LEU A 228 43.80 -35.94 15.08
C LEU A 228 44.92 -36.95 14.79
N LEU A 229 45.85 -36.59 13.91
CA LEU A 229 47.09 -37.29 13.71
C LEU A 229 47.90 -37.10 14.99
N THR A 230 47.88 -38.09 15.87
CA THR A 230 48.79 -38.17 16.98
C THR A 230 50.19 -38.40 16.40
N TYR A 231 51.05 -37.38 16.51
CA TYR A 231 52.48 -37.49 16.18
C TYR A 231 53.12 -38.40 17.24
N THR A 232 53.46 -39.60 16.85
CA THR A 232 54.34 -40.48 17.63
C THR A 232 55.78 -40.15 17.22
N PRO A 233 56.62 -39.57 18.11
CA PRO A 233 58.02 -39.37 17.79
C PRO A 233 58.69 -40.72 17.54
N ALA A 234 59.55 -40.78 16.52
CA ALA A 234 60.33 -41.95 16.20
C ALA A 234 61.25 -42.34 17.37
N PRO A 235 61.45 -43.65 17.66
CA PRO A 235 62.37 -44.11 18.70
C PRO A 235 63.79 -43.66 18.39
N ALA A 236 64.47 -43.08 19.41
CA ALA A 236 65.86 -42.71 19.30
C ALA A 236 66.68 -43.95 18.99
N GLY A 237 67.49 -43.91 17.92
CA GLY A 237 68.37 -44.98 17.53
C GLY A 237 69.45 -45.25 18.60
N PRO A 238 69.98 -46.47 18.69
CA PRO A 238 71.02 -46.87 19.69
C PRO A 238 72.32 -46.11 19.34
N ASN A 239 73.00 -45.66 20.40
CA ASN A 239 74.39 -45.18 20.39
C ASN A 239 75.38 -46.23 19.93
#